data_1790de627b7b2baab411345a8d9ab7fa
#
_entry.id   1790de627b7b2baab411345a8d9ab7fa
#
_cell.length_a   1.000
_cell.length_b   1.000
_cell.length_c   1.000
_cell.angle_alpha   90.00
_cell.angle_beta   90.00
_cell.angle_gamma   90.00
#
_symmetry.space_group_name_H-M   'P 1'
#
loop_
_entity.id
_entity.type
_entity.pdbx_description
1 polymer ?
#
loop_
_entity_poly.entity_id
_entity_poly.type
_entity_poly.pdbx_seq_one_letter_code
_entity_poly.pdbx_strand_id
1 'polypeptide(L)'
;MTPARPRLYLVTPPLGDPTAFLRDLGAVLDAGDIAALLLRLEPADERALINRAKSVAAVVQRRDVALLLDGHHELAARAGADGAHLFGIAALTEAIGALKPDRIAGAGGLRSRHDAMLAGEAAADYVMFGDPDRGGARPPLEAVTERLTWWSELFEPPCVGYAGSRDEIVSLTQAGADFIALGEWLWMQNKGPAAAIAAAAMLLAEPAVRS
;
A
#
# COMPACT_ATOMS: atom_id res chain seq x y z
N MET A 1 -23.35 -5.12 -11.95
CA MET A 1 -22.02 -4.63 -12.34
C MET A 1 -21.00 -5.64 -11.87
N THR A 2 -20.12 -6.12 -12.74
CA THR A 2 -18.99 -6.96 -12.30
C THR A 2 -18.08 -6.08 -11.43
N PRO A 3 -17.72 -6.48 -10.21
CA PRO A 3 -16.80 -5.71 -9.40
C PRO A 3 -15.48 -5.49 -10.17
N ALA A 4 -14.94 -4.28 -10.08
CA ALA A 4 -13.64 -3.98 -10.67
C ALA A 4 -12.60 -4.94 -10.07
N ARG A 5 -11.65 -5.41 -10.89
CA ARG A 5 -10.56 -6.25 -10.38
C ARG A 5 -9.67 -5.40 -9.48
N PRO A 6 -9.24 -5.93 -8.32
CA PRO A 6 -8.30 -5.20 -7.49
C PRO A 6 -6.97 -4.95 -8.23
N ARG A 7 -6.37 -3.79 -7.98
CA ARG A 7 -5.03 -3.47 -8.47
C ARG A 7 -3.98 -3.78 -7.41
N LEU A 8 -2.74 -3.93 -7.84
CA LEU A 8 -1.64 -4.19 -6.91
C LEU A 8 -1.15 -2.89 -6.25
N TYR A 9 -0.77 -3.03 -4.99
CA TYR A 9 -0.12 -2.00 -4.18
C TYR A 9 1.19 -2.58 -3.64
N LEU A 10 2.32 -1.97 -3.91
CA LEU A 10 3.62 -2.51 -3.50
C LEU A 10 4.11 -1.83 -2.21
N VAL A 11 4.64 -2.63 -1.28
CA VAL A 11 5.29 -2.12 -0.07
C VAL A 11 6.76 -2.48 -0.12
N THR A 12 7.66 -1.48 -0.12
CA THR A 12 9.11 -1.74 -0.17
C THR A 12 9.63 -2.24 1.17
N PRO A 13 10.75 -2.97 1.22
CA PRO A 13 11.53 -3.04 2.45
C PRO A 13 12.02 -1.62 2.81
N PRO A 14 12.47 -1.38 4.07
CA PRO A 14 13.13 -0.13 4.40
C PRO A 14 14.38 0.10 3.53
N LEU A 15 14.43 1.23 2.80
CA LEU A 15 15.51 1.53 1.86
C LEU A 15 16.49 2.55 2.45
N GLY A 16 17.75 2.15 2.59
CA GLY A 16 18.88 3.03 2.89
C GLY A 16 19.45 3.65 1.63
N ASP A 17 20.13 2.86 0.79
CA ASP A 17 20.58 3.26 -0.53
C ASP A 17 19.65 2.66 -1.60
N PRO A 18 18.90 3.47 -2.36
CA PRO A 18 17.98 2.97 -3.36
C PRO A 18 18.65 2.48 -4.66
N THR A 19 19.97 2.65 -4.83
CA THR A 19 20.68 2.40 -6.10
C THR A 19 20.47 0.98 -6.62
N ALA A 20 20.60 -0.03 -5.77
CA ALA A 20 20.39 -1.41 -6.17
C ALA A 20 18.91 -1.69 -6.48
N PHE A 21 18.01 -1.17 -5.67
CA PHE A 21 16.57 -1.29 -5.83
C PHE A 21 16.08 -0.68 -7.16
N LEU A 22 16.61 0.48 -7.52
CA LEU A 22 16.22 1.20 -8.73
C LEU A 22 16.58 0.47 -10.03
N ARG A 23 17.60 -0.39 -10.03
CA ARG A 23 18.01 -1.15 -11.24
C ARG A 23 16.88 -2.01 -11.76
N ASP A 24 16.14 -2.66 -10.88
CA ASP A 24 15.12 -3.65 -11.23
C ASP A 24 13.70 -3.08 -11.10
N LEU A 25 13.55 -1.92 -10.45
CA LEU A 25 12.24 -1.34 -10.16
C LEU A 25 11.38 -1.14 -11.41
N GLY A 26 11.98 -0.72 -12.53
CA GLY A 26 11.25 -0.57 -13.78
C GLY A 26 10.60 -1.87 -14.24
N ALA A 27 11.36 -2.98 -14.27
CA ALA A 27 10.84 -4.29 -14.65
C ALA A 27 9.79 -4.81 -13.65
N VAL A 28 9.95 -4.49 -12.38
CA VAL A 28 8.99 -4.82 -11.32
C VAL A 28 7.65 -4.12 -11.57
N LEU A 29 7.68 -2.82 -11.88
CA LEU A 29 6.48 -2.02 -12.14
C LEU A 29 5.80 -2.41 -13.46
N ASP A 30 6.54 -2.87 -14.45
CA ASP A 30 6.01 -3.32 -15.75
C ASP A 30 5.40 -4.73 -15.68
N ALA A 31 5.56 -5.46 -14.57
CA ALA A 31 5.14 -6.86 -14.43
C ALA A 31 3.65 -7.04 -14.07
N GLY A 32 2.92 -5.97 -13.74
CA GLY A 32 1.50 -6.04 -13.37
C GLY A 32 0.82 -4.68 -13.35
N ASP A 33 -0.49 -4.67 -13.11
CA ASP A 33 -1.26 -3.44 -12.93
C ASP A 33 -1.07 -2.92 -11.49
N ILE A 34 -0.09 -2.04 -11.32
CA ILE A 34 0.30 -1.49 -10.02
C ILE A 34 -0.29 -0.09 -9.87
N ALA A 35 -1.07 0.13 -8.82
CA ALA A 35 -1.68 1.42 -8.52
C ALA A 35 -0.76 2.34 -7.72
N ALA A 36 -0.04 1.78 -6.74
CA ALA A 36 0.77 2.55 -5.82
C ALA A 36 2.00 1.77 -5.34
N LEU A 37 3.02 2.52 -4.93
CA LEU A 37 4.20 2.03 -4.23
C LEU A 37 4.36 2.81 -2.92
N LEU A 38 4.29 2.11 -1.80
CA LEU A 38 4.61 2.62 -0.47
C LEU A 38 6.12 2.49 -0.24
N LEU A 39 6.76 3.64 -0.20
CA LEU A 39 8.20 3.74 0.03
C LEU A 39 8.48 3.82 1.52
N ARG A 40 9.14 2.80 2.04
CA ARG A 40 9.68 2.78 3.40
C ARG A 40 11.15 3.19 3.36
N LEU A 41 11.54 4.11 4.21
CA LEU A 41 12.91 4.66 4.25
C LEU A 41 13.58 4.31 5.58
N GLU A 42 14.85 3.89 5.51
CA GLU A 42 15.69 3.78 6.70
C GLU A 42 15.96 5.18 7.28
N PRO A 43 16.04 5.31 8.61
CA PRO A 43 16.33 6.58 9.27
C PRO A 43 17.57 7.26 8.72
N ALA A 44 17.44 8.56 8.41
CA ALA A 44 18.52 9.42 7.94
C ALA A 44 18.17 10.89 8.19
N ASP A 45 19.07 11.80 7.83
CA ASP A 45 18.73 13.22 7.81
C ASP A 45 17.68 13.53 6.73
N GLU A 46 16.95 14.61 6.92
CA GLU A 46 15.85 15.04 6.04
C GLU A 46 16.26 15.15 4.56
N ARG A 47 17.45 15.70 4.30
CA ARG A 47 17.96 15.88 2.94
C ARG A 47 18.20 14.52 2.26
N ALA A 48 18.75 13.56 2.98
CA ALA A 48 18.97 12.21 2.48
C ALA A 48 17.63 11.51 2.20
N LEU A 49 16.65 11.60 3.10
CA LEU A 49 15.31 11.04 2.90
C LEU A 49 14.64 11.63 1.65
N ILE A 50 14.67 12.95 1.47
CA ILE A 50 14.11 13.61 0.29
C ILE A 50 14.81 13.15 -1.00
N ASN A 51 16.14 13.05 -1.00
CA ASN A 51 16.87 12.63 -2.19
C ASN A 51 16.57 11.17 -2.57
N ARG A 52 16.48 10.27 -1.60
CA ARG A 52 16.07 8.88 -1.81
C ARG A 52 14.67 8.80 -2.41
N ALA A 53 13.71 9.51 -1.83
CA ALA A 53 12.34 9.54 -2.32
C ALA A 53 12.25 10.10 -3.75
N LYS A 54 12.96 11.19 -4.07
CA LYS A 54 13.02 11.77 -5.43
C LYS A 54 13.56 10.78 -6.47
N SER A 55 14.59 10.01 -6.12
CA SER A 55 15.16 9.03 -7.05
C SER A 55 14.16 7.91 -7.38
N VAL A 56 13.35 7.50 -6.40
CA VAL A 56 12.28 6.51 -6.60
C VAL A 56 11.11 7.13 -7.37
N ALA A 57 10.68 8.34 -7.02
CA ALA A 57 9.60 9.06 -7.69
C ALA A 57 9.81 9.14 -9.20
N ALA A 58 11.03 9.44 -9.64
CA ALA A 58 11.38 9.56 -11.06
C ALA A 58 11.15 8.27 -11.87
N VAL A 59 11.18 7.10 -11.25
CA VAL A 59 10.93 5.81 -11.91
C VAL A 59 9.46 5.41 -11.82
N VAL A 60 8.85 5.63 -10.66
CA VAL A 60 7.48 5.19 -10.33
C VAL A 60 6.45 6.00 -11.11
N GLN A 61 6.53 7.32 -11.05
CA GLN A 61 5.53 8.22 -11.64
C GLN A 61 5.51 8.23 -13.16
N ARG A 62 6.62 7.83 -13.83
CA ARG A 62 6.63 7.63 -15.29
C ARG A 62 5.74 6.48 -15.77
N ARG A 63 5.23 5.67 -14.86
CA ARG A 63 4.39 4.49 -15.10
C ARG A 63 2.97 4.67 -14.54
N ASP A 64 2.58 5.90 -14.23
CA ASP A 64 1.30 6.23 -13.63
C ASP A 64 1.02 5.47 -12.31
N VAL A 65 2.10 5.15 -11.57
CA VAL A 65 2.05 4.54 -10.25
C VAL A 65 2.23 5.62 -9.19
N ALA A 66 1.32 5.71 -8.24
CA ALA A 66 1.41 6.67 -7.15
C ALA A 66 2.56 6.32 -6.20
N LEU A 67 3.38 7.30 -5.83
CA LEU A 67 4.40 7.16 -4.80
C LEU A 67 3.89 7.69 -3.47
N LEU A 68 3.82 6.83 -2.47
CA LEU A 68 3.43 7.19 -1.11
C LEU A 68 4.60 7.00 -0.15
N LEU A 69 4.77 7.90 0.81
CA LEU A 69 5.79 7.79 1.85
C LEU A 69 5.19 7.14 3.10
N ASP A 70 5.88 6.18 3.69
CA ASP A 70 5.48 5.56 4.95
C ASP A 70 5.81 6.50 6.12
N GLY A 71 4.79 7.12 6.70
CA GLY A 71 4.87 8.00 7.87
C GLY A 71 5.46 9.40 7.64
N HIS A 72 6.11 9.67 6.51
CA HIS A 72 6.84 10.92 6.25
C HIS A 72 5.99 11.96 5.48
N HIS A 73 4.80 12.28 5.99
CA HIS A 73 3.89 13.22 5.33
C HIS A 73 4.48 14.61 5.11
N GLU A 74 5.30 15.09 6.05
CA GLU A 74 5.97 16.39 6.01
C GLU A 74 6.99 16.52 4.86
N LEU A 75 7.49 15.39 4.36
CA LEU A 75 8.42 15.35 3.25
C LEU A 75 7.74 15.20 1.87
N ALA A 76 6.47 14.79 1.84
CA ALA A 76 5.79 14.38 0.61
C ALA A 76 5.87 15.45 -0.49
N ALA A 77 5.57 16.72 -0.17
CA ALA A 77 5.63 17.82 -1.13
C ALA A 77 7.04 18.05 -1.67
N ARG A 78 8.04 18.07 -0.79
CA ARG A 78 9.44 18.37 -1.15
C ARG A 78 10.12 17.22 -1.87
N ALA A 79 9.68 15.99 -1.59
CA ALA A 79 10.13 14.77 -2.25
C ALA A 79 9.45 14.53 -3.61
N GLY A 80 8.38 15.27 -3.93
CA GLY A 80 7.57 15.04 -5.12
C GLY A 80 6.75 13.76 -5.05
N ALA A 81 6.44 13.29 -3.82
CA ALA A 81 5.56 12.13 -3.63
C ALA A 81 4.08 12.54 -3.76
N ASP A 82 3.25 11.59 -4.19
CA ASP A 82 1.82 11.79 -4.41
C ASP A 82 1.04 11.81 -3.09
N GLY A 83 1.64 11.33 -1.99
CA GLY A 83 1.04 11.35 -0.68
C GLY A 83 1.84 10.62 0.39
N ALA A 84 1.16 10.25 1.46
CA ALA A 84 1.71 9.47 2.55
C ALA A 84 0.72 8.44 3.09
N HIS A 85 1.26 7.37 3.66
CA HIS A 85 0.52 6.36 4.41
C HIS A 85 0.81 6.53 5.90
N LEU A 86 -0.24 6.70 6.70
CA LEU A 86 -0.16 7.05 8.12
C LEU A 86 -0.61 5.85 8.97
N PHE A 87 0.19 5.53 9.98
CA PHE A 87 -0.10 4.39 10.85
C PHE A 87 -0.85 4.82 12.12
N GLY A 88 -2.14 4.52 12.15
CA GLY A 88 -3.07 4.85 13.23
C GLY A 88 -3.72 6.23 13.10
N ILE A 89 -4.84 6.40 13.79
CA ILE A 89 -5.71 7.60 13.69
C ILE A 89 -4.99 8.87 14.13
N ALA A 90 -4.17 8.81 15.17
CA ALA A 90 -3.44 9.99 15.66
C ALA A 90 -2.51 10.56 14.58
N ALA A 91 -1.73 9.70 13.90
CA ALA A 91 -0.84 10.12 12.83
C ALA A 91 -1.62 10.66 11.62
N LEU A 92 -2.75 10.03 11.26
CA LEU A 92 -3.61 10.53 10.19
C LEU A 92 -4.15 11.93 10.52
N THR A 93 -4.70 12.13 11.70
CA THR A 93 -5.29 13.41 12.13
C THR A 93 -4.26 14.54 12.13
N GLU A 94 -3.02 14.25 12.52
CA GLU A 94 -1.92 15.22 12.48
C GLU A 94 -1.53 15.59 11.03
N ALA A 95 -1.48 14.59 10.16
CA ALA A 95 -0.98 14.74 8.79
C ALA A 95 -2.01 15.29 7.79
N ILE A 96 -3.31 15.08 8.04
CA ILE A 96 -4.35 15.30 7.04
C ILE A 96 -4.37 16.73 6.48
N GLY A 97 -4.21 17.74 7.33
CA GLY A 97 -4.19 19.15 6.93
C GLY A 97 -2.99 19.55 6.07
N ALA A 98 -1.89 18.80 6.13
CA ALA A 98 -0.71 19.02 5.30
C ALA A 98 -0.77 18.27 3.95
N LEU A 99 -1.59 17.23 3.87
CA LEU A 99 -1.74 16.43 2.65
C LEU A 99 -2.90 16.90 1.79
N LYS A 100 -4.04 17.23 2.39
CA LYS A 100 -5.25 17.64 1.65
C LYS A 100 -5.25 19.10 1.23
N PRO A 101 -5.88 19.41 0.08
CA PRO A 101 -6.57 18.50 -0.86
C PRO A 101 -5.65 17.88 -1.91
N ASP A 102 -4.38 18.28 -1.99
CA ASP A 102 -3.51 18.05 -3.15
C ASP A 102 -2.81 16.68 -3.15
N ARG A 103 -2.81 15.97 -2.01
CA ARG A 103 -2.06 14.72 -1.84
C ARG A 103 -2.88 13.62 -1.18
N ILE A 104 -2.50 12.40 -1.50
CA ILE A 104 -3.13 11.19 -0.98
C ILE A 104 -2.77 11.03 0.51
N ALA A 105 -3.80 10.85 1.33
CA ALA A 105 -3.67 10.49 2.74
C ALA A 105 -4.24 9.08 2.97
N GLY A 106 -3.36 8.11 3.09
CA GLY A 106 -3.75 6.72 3.38
C GLY A 106 -3.68 6.42 4.87
N ALA A 107 -4.54 5.54 5.36
CA ALA A 107 -4.58 5.13 6.76
C ALA A 107 -4.38 3.62 6.92
N GLY A 108 -3.40 3.22 7.73
CA GLY A 108 -3.16 1.85 8.18
C GLY A 108 -3.09 1.74 9.69
N GLY A 109 -2.74 0.56 10.22
CA GLY A 109 -2.67 0.32 11.65
C GLY A 109 -4.02 0.44 12.35
N LEU A 110 -5.12 0.27 11.62
CA LEU A 110 -6.49 0.39 12.11
C LEU A 110 -6.89 -0.89 12.86
N ARG A 111 -6.89 -0.82 14.20
CA ARG A 111 -7.06 -1.99 15.05
C ARG A 111 -8.51 -2.38 15.29
N SER A 112 -9.44 -1.46 15.09
CA SER A 112 -10.87 -1.65 15.29
C SER A 112 -11.69 -1.10 14.13
N ARG A 113 -12.96 -1.51 14.05
CA ARG A 113 -13.94 -0.90 13.13
C ARG A 113 -14.12 0.60 13.43
N HIS A 114 -14.05 0.97 14.69
CA HIS A 114 -14.13 2.37 15.12
C HIS A 114 -12.96 3.21 14.56
N ASP A 115 -11.72 2.69 14.62
CA ASP A 115 -10.57 3.38 14.03
C ASP A 115 -10.75 3.58 12.52
N ALA A 116 -11.27 2.56 11.83
CA ALA A 116 -11.53 2.64 10.40
C ALA A 116 -12.60 3.71 10.07
N MET A 117 -13.67 3.78 10.85
CA MET A 117 -14.69 4.83 10.71
C MET A 117 -14.11 6.22 10.93
N LEU A 118 -13.31 6.41 11.97
CA LEU A 118 -12.62 7.69 12.23
C LEU A 118 -11.68 8.07 11.07
N ALA A 119 -11.01 7.09 10.44
CA ALA A 119 -10.19 7.36 9.25
C ALA A 119 -11.03 7.87 8.07
N GLY A 120 -12.18 7.26 7.82
CA GLY A 120 -13.13 7.72 6.80
C GLY A 120 -13.67 9.13 7.09
N GLU A 121 -14.07 9.40 8.33
CA GLU A 121 -14.55 10.72 8.79
C GLU A 121 -13.44 11.80 8.68
N ALA A 122 -12.19 11.42 8.89
CA ALA A 122 -11.04 12.30 8.70
C ALA A 122 -10.66 12.51 7.22
N ALA A 123 -11.44 12.00 6.27
CA ALA A 123 -11.22 12.09 4.84
C ALA A 123 -9.93 11.41 4.34
N ALA A 124 -9.58 10.24 4.89
CA ALA A 124 -8.58 9.37 4.30
C ALA A 124 -9.01 8.96 2.88
N ASP A 125 -8.06 8.94 1.93
CA ASP A 125 -8.34 8.51 0.55
C ASP A 125 -8.47 7.00 0.43
N TYR A 126 -7.88 6.25 1.36
CA TYR A 126 -8.05 4.82 1.48
C TYR A 126 -7.74 4.35 2.90
N VAL A 127 -8.25 3.17 3.25
CA VAL A 127 -7.90 2.46 4.48
C VAL A 127 -7.17 1.16 4.16
N MET A 128 -6.19 0.76 4.97
CA MET A 128 -5.48 -0.51 4.84
C MET A 128 -5.76 -1.40 6.04
N PHE A 129 -6.04 -2.68 5.77
CA PHE A 129 -6.23 -3.70 6.78
C PHE A 129 -5.21 -4.81 6.64
N GLY A 130 -4.68 -5.28 7.76
CA GLY A 130 -3.76 -6.41 7.80
C GLY A 130 -2.28 -6.06 7.71
N ASP A 131 -1.94 -4.79 7.63
CA ASP A 131 -0.57 -4.30 7.69
C ASP A 131 0.09 -4.62 9.04
N PRO A 132 1.39 -4.93 9.06
CA PRO A 132 2.12 -5.21 10.28
C PRO A 132 2.27 -3.97 11.14
N ASP A 133 2.22 -4.15 12.46
CA ASP A 133 2.60 -3.10 13.39
C ASP A 133 4.13 -2.88 13.40
N ARG A 134 4.59 -1.92 14.21
CA ARG A 134 6.03 -1.62 14.35
C ARG A 134 6.86 -2.79 14.85
N GLY A 135 6.23 -3.78 15.49
CA GLY A 135 6.86 -5.03 15.93
C GLY A 135 6.80 -6.15 14.90
N GLY A 136 6.18 -5.92 13.75
CA GLY A 136 5.95 -6.91 12.71
C GLY A 136 4.75 -7.82 12.95
N ALA A 137 3.99 -7.63 14.03
CA ALA A 137 2.81 -8.43 14.31
C ALA A 137 1.63 -8.00 13.43
N ARG A 138 0.91 -9.01 12.90
CA ARG A 138 -0.26 -8.82 12.03
C ARG A 138 -1.51 -9.45 12.65
N PRO A 139 -2.70 -8.90 12.38
CA PRO A 139 -3.93 -9.59 12.70
C PRO A 139 -4.07 -10.89 11.89
N PRO A 140 -4.80 -11.89 12.40
CA PRO A 140 -5.12 -13.11 11.65
C PRO A 140 -5.86 -12.78 10.35
N LEU A 141 -5.64 -13.57 9.29
CA LEU A 141 -6.26 -13.37 7.97
C LEU A 141 -7.80 -13.29 8.07
N GLU A 142 -8.41 -14.12 8.89
CA GLU A 142 -9.86 -14.12 9.13
C GLU A 142 -10.36 -12.74 9.61
N ALA A 143 -9.67 -12.13 10.57
CA ALA A 143 -10.02 -10.80 11.06
C ALA A 143 -9.80 -9.70 10.01
N VAL A 144 -8.84 -9.87 9.10
CA VAL A 144 -8.59 -8.94 7.99
C VAL A 144 -9.71 -9.06 6.96
N THR A 145 -10.06 -10.27 6.53
CA THR A 145 -11.14 -10.52 5.56
C THR A 145 -12.49 -10.07 6.08
N GLU A 146 -12.80 -10.31 7.37
CA GLU A 146 -14.04 -9.80 7.99
C GLU A 146 -14.13 -8.26 7.92
N ARG A 147 -13.02 -7.55 8.20
CA ARG A 147 -13.00 -6.08 8.12
C ARG A 147 -13.10 -5.56 6.70
N LEU A 148 -12.43 -6.21 5.75
CA LEU A 148 -12.52 -5.86 4.33
C LEU A 148 -13.96 -6.02 3.82
N THR A 149 -14.61 -7.15 4.09
CA THR A 149 -16.00 -7.39 3.69
C THR A 149 -16.93 -6.34 4.28
N TRP A 150 -16.82 -6.10 5.58
CA TRP A 150 -17.61 -5.06 6.25
C TRP A 150 -17.39 -3.67 5.67
N TRP A 151 -16.13 -3.31 5.36
CA TRP A 151 -15.81 -1.98 4.83
C TRP A 151 -16.30 -1.81 3.40
N SER A 152 -15.99 -2.76 2.52
CA SER A 152 -16.34 -2.71 1.09
C SER A 152 -17.85 -2.69 0.82
N GLU A 153 -18.67 -3.18 1.76
CA GLU A 153 -20.12 -3.16 1.65
C GLU A 153 -20.76 -1.85 2.11
N LEU A 154 -20.12 -1.11 3.02
CA LEU A 154 -20.75 -0.01 3.75
C LEU A 154 -20.10 1.36 3.52
N PHE A 155 -18.88 1.44 3.03
CA PHE A 155 -18.12 2.68 2.94
C PHE A 155 -17.63 2.95 1.51
N GLU A 156 -17.56 4.24 1.15
CA GLU A 156 -17.11 4.68 -0.18
C GLU A 156 -15.59 4.71 -0.34
N PRO A 157 -14.76 5.12 0.67
CA PRO A 157 -13.33 5.14 0.50
C PRO A 157 -12.80 3.73 0.22
N PRO A 158 -11.94 3.56 -0.80
CA PRO A 158 -11.42 2.24 -1.16
C PRO A 158 -10.61 1.60 -0.03
N CYS A 159 -10.60 0.27 0.00
CA CYS A 159 -9.85 -0.48 0.99
C CYS A 159 -8.73 -1.33 0.38
N VAL A 160 -7.63 -1.42 1.11
CA VAL A 160 -6.42 -2.17 0.77
C VAL A 160 -6.33 -3.37 1.70
N GLY A 161 -6.25 -4.58 1.14
CA GLY A 161 -5.92 -5.78 1.89
C GLY A 161 -4.42 -6.05 1.84
N TYR A 162 -3.74 -6.08 3.00
CA TYR A 162 -2.32 -6.41 3.07
C TYR A 162 -2.11 -7.92 3.05
N ALA A 163 -1.50 -8.43 1.99
CA ALA A 163 -1.11 -9.83 1.85
C ALA A 163 0.28 -10.07 2.46
N GLY A 164 0.34 -10.81 3.56
CA GLY A 164 1.59 -11.25 4.17
C GLY A 164 2.24 -12.44 3.47
N SER A 165 1.52 -13.07 2.58
CA SER A 165 1.99 -14.14 1.69
C SER A 165 1.18 -14.16 0.40
N ARG A 166 1.66 -14.91 -0.61
CA ARG A 166 0.94 -15.12 -1.86
C ARG A 166 -0.42 -15.78 -1.65
N ASP A 167 -0.52 -16.69 -0.71
CA ASP A 167 -1.73 -17.50 -0.48
C ASP A 167 -2.90 -16.68 0.07
N GLU A 168 -2.62 -15.53 0.66
CA GLU A 168 -3.65 -14.63 1.19
C GLU A 168 -4.36 -13.81 0.08
N ILE A 169 -3.77 -13.66 -1.10
CA ILE A 169 -4.26 -12.79 -2.18
C ILE A 169 -5.70 -13.09 -2.57
N VAL A 170 -6.01 -14.35 -2.76
CA VAL A 170 -7.36 -14.78 -3.21
C VAL A 170 -8.40 -14.45 -2.14
N SER A 171 -8.13 -14.76 -0.87
CA SER A 171 -9.04 -14.48 0.25
C SER A 171 -9.31 -12.99 0.43
N LEU A 172 -8.27 -12.15 0.31
CA LEU A 172 -8.39 -10.68 0.39
C LEU A 172 -9.20 -10.12 -0.78
N THR A 173 -8.99 -10.65 -1.99
CA THR A 173 -9.77 -10.29 -3.19
C THR A 173 -11.25 -10.64 -3.02
N GLN A 174 -11.54 -11.85 -2.55
CA GLN A 174 -12.93 -12.31 -2.29
C GLN A 174 -13.61 -11.51 -1.19
N ALA A 175 -12.85 -10.99 -0.22
CA ALA A 175 -13.34 -10.14 0.84
C ALA A 175 -13.65 -8.69 0.38
N GLY A 176 -13.46 -8.36 -0.90
CA GLY A 176 -13.83 -7.07 -1.48
C GLY A 176 -12.75 -5.99 -1.40
N ALA A 177 -11.48 -6.35 -1.24
CA ALA A 177 -10.41 -5.37 -1.31
C ALA A 177 -10.32 -4.73 -2.71
N ASP A 178 -10.22 -3.40 -2.78
CA ASP A 178 -10.01 -2.65 -4.02
C ASP A 178 -8.55 -2.72 -4.49
N PHE A 179 -7.63 -2.86 -3.54
CA PHE A 179 -6.20 -3.02 -3.78
C PHE A 179 -5.65 -4.14 -2.92
N ILE A 180 -4.66 -4.87 -3.46
CA ILE A 180 -3.91 -5.88 -2.72
C ILE A 180 -2.49 -5.37 -2.49
N ALA A 181 -2.15 -5.08 -1.23
CA ALA A 181 -0.80 -4.70 -0.86
C ALA A 181 0.09 -5.95 -0.73
N LEU A 182 1.16 -5.99 -1.51
CA LEU A 182 2.16 -7.05 -1.44
C LEU A 182 3.28 -6.60 -0.50
N GLY A 183 3.42 -7.35 0.59
CA GLY A 183 4.40 -7.06 1.65
C GLY A 183 5.85 -7.43 1.29
N GLU A 184 6.71 -7.43 2.29
CA GLU A 184 8.16 -7.66 2.12
C GLU A 184 8.52 -9.00 1.48
N TRP A 185 7.68 -10.03 1.66
CA TRP A 185 7.88 -11.35 1.07
C TRP A 185 8.07 -11.31 -0.45
N LEU A 186 7.48 -10.31 -1.12
CA LEU A 186 7.61 -10.11 -2.56
C LEU A 186 9.08 -9.97 -2.99
N TRP A 187 9.85 -9.20 -2.22
CA TRP A 187 11.23 -8.85 -2.55
C TRP A 187 12.23 -9.96 -2.25
N MET A 188 11.82 -10.97 -1.48
CA MET A 188 12.64 -12.12 -1.08
C MET A 188 12.44 -13.36 -1.96
N GLN A 189 11.68 -13.25 -3.06
CA GLN A 189 11.38 -14.38 -3.93
C GLN A 189 12.59 -14.83 -4.76
N ASN A 190 12.88 -16.13 -4.78
CA ASN A 190 14.02 -16.71 -5.50
C ASN A 190 14.05 -16.40 -7.01
N LYS A 191 12.86 -16.26 -7.63
CA LYS A 191 12.69 -15.90 -9.04
C LYS A 191 12.65 -14.39 -9.30
N GLY A 192 12.88 -13.60 -8.26
CA GLY A 192 12.82 -12.15 -8.28
C GLY A 192 11.40 -11.57 -8.16
N PRO A 193 11.30 -10.27 -7.79
CA PRO A 193 10.02 -9.62 -7.50
C PRO A 193 9.12 -9.49 -8.74
N ALA A 194 9.66 -9.26 -9.93
CA ALA A 194 8.87 -9.15 -11.16
C ALA A 194 8.08 -10.44 -11.46
N ALA A 195 8.73 -11.61 -11.30
CA ALA A 195 8.04 -12.90 -11.47
C ALA A 195 6.95 -13.13 -10.42
N ALA A 196 7.18 -12.68 -9.19
CA ALA A 196 6.19 -12.77 -8.13
C ALA A 196 4.98 -11.86 -8.38
N ILE A 197 5.19 -10.64 -8.91
CA ILE A 197 4.12 -9.73 -9.31
C ILE A 197 3.29 -10.35 -10.46
N ALA A 198 3.94 -10.87 -11.49
CA ALA A 198 3.22 -11.53 -12.58
C ALA A 198 2.36 -12.69 -12.06
N ALA A 199 2.88 -13.50 -11.13
CA ALA A 199 2.13 -14.56 -10.49
C ALA A 199 0.97 -14.05 -9.62
N ALA A 200 1.12 -12.93 -8.91
CA ALA A 200 0.05 -12.30 -8.15
C ALA A 200 -1.04 -11.74 -9.09
N ALA A 201 -0.65 -11.09 -10.18
CA ALA A 201 -1.58 -10.56 -11.18
C ALA A 201 -2.44 -11.66 -11.82
N MET A 202 -1.88 -12.86 -12.02
CA MET A 202 -2.65 -14.01 -12.50
C MET A 202 -3.74 -14.43 -11.49
N LEU A 203 -3.45 -14.43 -10.19
CA LEU A 203 -4.45 -14.73 -9.16
C LEU A 203 -5.60 -13.71 -9.13
N LEU A 204 -5.29 -12.43 -9.39
CA LEU A 204 -6.33 -11.39 -9.49
C LEU A 204 -7.16 -11.49 -10.78
N ALA A 205 -6.63 -12.14 -11.82
CA ALA A 205 -7.33 -12.32 -13.08
C ALA A 205 -8.33 -13.47 -13.07
N GLU A 206 -8.19 -14.41 -12.16
CA GLU A 206 -9.12 -15.52 -12.01
C GLU A 206 -10.49 -15.01 -11.51
N PRO A 207 -11.61 -15.36 -12.18
CA PRO A 207 -12.92 -14.97 -11.70
C PRO A 207 -13.15 -15.57 -10.31
N ALA A 208 -13.58 -14.73 -9.36
CA ALA A 208 -13.96 -15.20 -8.03
C ALA A 208 -15.07 -16.27 -8.19
N VAL A 209 -14.74 -17.52 -7.91
CA VAL A 209 -15.72 -18.59 -7.83
C VAL A 209 -16.56 -18.31 -6.58
N ARG A 210 -17.74 -17.72 -6.77
CA ARG A 210 -18.72 -17.56 -5.71
C ARG A 210 -19.27 -18.96 -5.40
N SER A 211 -18.95 -19.48 -4.23
CA SER A 211 -19.58 -20.67 -3.65
C SER A 211 -20.95 -20.32 -3.11
#